data_d67e21e02980ad874d6bef654118f44f
#
_entry.id   d67e21e02980ad874d6bef654118f44f
#
_cell.length_a   1.000
_cell.length_b   1.000
_cell.length_c   1.000
_cell.angle_alpha   90.00
_cell.angle_beta   90.00
_cell.angle_gamma   90.00
#
_symmetry.space_group_name_H-M   'P 1'
#
loop_
_entity.id
_entity.type
_entity.pdbx_description
1 polymer ?
#
loop_
_entity_poly.entity_id
_entity_poly.type
_entity_poly.pdbx_seq_one_letter_code
_entity_poly.pdbx_strand_id
1 'polypeptide(L)'
;MERYFSLSQETLRIPCRIFEPDFGAPKRCILGVHGFGGSKDTEILTNLSEEMGIFGFASVCFDFPAHGDSVMDSDALTLDNCVETLLCTARWAHNRYPDLDFCIFASGFGAYVTLVALERLEEVVGKVKLVLQTPNLRMADTLLGMVRMNEEQFRNVQRVTLNAERKFDVTYDFYRQLRTFQALTTYECPMLLLHGEKDEILPVEDMFNFRRINDDCKLVIIPDADHQFLTPGAWDMVLDLTRDWFEWEQVLLCDWS
;
A
#
# COMPACT_ATOMS: atom_id res chain seq x y z
N MET A 1 4.72 -0.37 -21.56
CA MET A 1 4.23 0.97 -21.98
C MET A 1 3.61 1.68 -20.78
N GLU A 2 4.01 2.93 -20.50
CA GLU A 2 3.52 3.73 -19.38
C GLU A 2 2.53 4.81 -19.84
N ARG A 3 1.48 5.07 -19.04
CA ARG A 3 0.49 6.12 -19.30
C ARG A 3 -0.05 6.70 -17.99
N TYR A 4 -0.29 8.00 -17.99
CA TYR A 4 -0.93 8.76 -16.92
C TYR A 4 -2.37 9.07 -17.29
N PHE A 5 -3.28 8.99 -16.33
CA PHE A 5 -4.69 9.29 -16.50
C PHE A 5 -5.31 9.68 -15.16
N SER A 6 -6.57 10.11 -15.16
CA SER A 6 -7.30 10.42 -13.92
C SER A 6 -8.65 9.76 -13.93
N LEU A 7 -9.04 9.21 -12.78
CA LEU A 7 -10.38 8.72 -12.54
C LEU A 7 -11.22 9.80 -11.84
N SER A 8 -12.50 9.77 -12.11
CA SER A 8 -13.48 10.66 -11.47
C SER A 8 -14.65 9.82 -10.98
N GLN A 9 -14.89 9.89 -9.68
CA GLN A 9 -16.06 9.25 -9.06
C GLN A 9 -16.61 10.20 -8.00
N GLU A 10 -17.85 10.66 -8.18
CA GLU A 10 -18.47 11.66 -7.32
C GLU A 10 -17.56 12.88 -7.11
N THR A 11 -17.09 13.10 -5.89
CA THR A 11 -16.16 14.18 -5.53
C THR A 11 -14.70 13.80 -5.69
N LEU A 12 -14.37 12.52 -5.83
CA LEU A 12 -13.00 12.05 -5.97
C LEU A 12 -12.42 12.36 -7.35
N ARG A 13 -11.17 12.81 -7.35
CA ARG A 13 -10.32 13.00 -8.53
C ARG A 13 -9.01 12.29 -8.25
N ILE A 14 -8.79 11.17 -8.93
CA ILE A 14 -7.73 10.21 -8.61
C ILE A 14 -6.72 10.19 -9.75
N PRO A 15 -5.56 10.84 -9.59
CA PRO A 15 -4.46 10.67 -10.54
C PRO A 15 -3.96 9.23 -10.49
N CYS A 16 -3.80 8.63 -11.67
CA CYS A 16 -3.37 7.26 -11.82
C CYS A 16 -2.23 7.17 -12.83
N ARG A 17 -1.42 6.14 -12.65
CA ARG A 17 -0.41 5.68 -13.60
C ARG A 17 -0.67 4.19 -13.89
N ILE A 18 -0.64 3.82 -15.16
CA ILE A 18 -0.64 2.43 -15.58
C ILE A 18 0.66 2.11 -16.31
N PHE A 19 1.24 0.97 -15.99
CA PHE A 19 2.33 0.36 -16.71
C PHE A 19 1.84 -0.96 -17.29
N GLU A 20 1.98 -1.15 -18.59
CA GLU A 20 1.63 -2.38 -19.29
C GLU A 20 2.89 -3.01 -19.89
N PRO A 21 3.02 -4.35 -19.92
CA PRO A 21 4.16 -5.01 -20.55
C PRO A 21 4.29 -4.58 -22.00
N ASP A 22 5.54 -4.49 -22.48
CA ASP A 22 5.83 -4.07 -23.85
C ASP A 22 5.43 -5.13 -24.90
N PHE A 23 5.35 -6.39 -24.48
CA PHE A 23 5.04 -7.52 -25.36
C PHE A 23 3.95 -8.41 -24.75
N GLY A 24 2.95 -8.71 -25.55
CA GLY A 24 1.86 -9.62 -25.19
C GLY A 24 0.77 -8.96 -24.32
N ALA A 25 -0.27 -9.72 -24.04
CA ALA A 25 -1.29 -9.33 -23.07
C ALA A 25 -0.77 -9.57 -21.65
N PRO A 26 -1.12 -8.73 -20.67
CA PRO A 26 -0.72 -8.95 -19.28
C PRO A 26 -1.31 -10.25 -18.73
N LYS A 27 -0.55 -10.93 -17.86
CA LYS A 27 -0.94 -12.19 -17.21
C LYS A 27 -1.65 -11.96 -15.89
N ARG A 28 -1.30 -10.90 -15.19
CA ARG A 28 -1.84 -10.48 -13.88
C ARG A 28 -1.83 -8.96 -13.79
N CYS A 29 -2.59 -8.43 -12.86
CA CYS A 29 -2.62 -7.00 -12.58
C CYS A 29 -2.18 -6.72 -11.14
N ILE A 30 -1.24 -5.78 -10.97
CA ILE A 30 -0.81 -5.30 -9.66
C ILE A 30 -1.47 -3.95 -9.40
N LEU A 31 -2.10 -3.81 -8.23
CA LEU A 31 -2.43 -2.49 -7.69
C LEU A 31 -1.28 -2.04 -6.78
N GLY A 32 -0.63 -0.93 -7.14
CA GLY A 32 0.45 -0.32 -6.36
C GLY A 32 -0.10 0.78 -5.46
N VAL A 33 0.08 0.63 -4.14
CA VAL A 33 -0.50 1.52 -3.12
C VAL A 33 0.61 2.15 -2.30
N HIS A 34 0.81 3.47 -2.48
CA HIS A 34 1.91 4.20 -1.86
C HIS A 34 1.74 4.44 -0.35
N GLY A 35 2.85 4.72 0.34
CA GLY A 35 2.89 5.09 1.75
C GLY A 35 2.44 6.52 2.03
N PHE A 36 2.35 6.88 3.31
CA PHE A 36 1.97 8.22 3.75
C PHE A 36 3.01 9.27 3.33
N GLY A 37 2.56 10.31 2.68
CA GLY A 37 3.42 11.36 2.15
C GLY A 37 4.08 11.05 0.80
N GLY A 38 3.89 9.84 0.26
CA GLY A 38 4.38 9.43 -1.06
C GLY A 38 3.38 9.69 -2.19
N SER A 39 3.59 9.05 -3.34
CA SER A 39 2.77 9.17 -4.54
C SER A 39 2.79 7.89 -5.38
N LYS A 40 1.96 7.85 -6.42
CA LYS A 40 1.99 6.80 -7.46
C LYS A 40 3.34 6.69 -8.18
N ASP A 41 4.17 7.73 -8.07
CA ASP A 41 5.46 7.86 -8.74
C ASP A 41 6.65 7.66 -7.78
N THR A 42 6.40 7.21 -6.54
CA THR A 42 7.50 6.83 -5.64
C THR A 42 8.40 5.79 -6.30
N GLU A 43 9.70 5.90 -6.04
CA GLU A 43 10.72 5.06 -6.66
C GLU A 43 10.39 3.56 -6.56
N ILE A 44 9.88 3.13 -5.41
CA ILE A 44 9.48 1.72 -5.25
C ILE A 44 8.38 1.29 -6.22
N LEU A 45 7.32 2.08 -6.37
CA LEU A 45 6.21 1.72 -7.25
C LEU A 45 6.63 1.83 -8.73
N THR A 46 7.59 2.70 -9.04
CA THR A 46 8.14 2.82 -10.38
C THR A 46 8.99 1.60 -10.72
N ASN A 47 9.98 1.28 -9.87
CA ASN A 47 10.85 0.12 -10.07
C ASN A 47 10.06 -1.19 -10.07
N LEU A 48 9.07 -1.33 -9.16
CA LEU A 48 8.16 -2.48 -9.16
C LEU A 48 7.42 -2.62 -10.48
N SER A 49 6.86 -1.52 -10.99
CA SER A 49 6.07 -1.55 -12.23
C SER A 49 6.92 -1.92 -13.45
N GLU A 50 8.14 -1.39 -13.52
CA GLU A 50 9.09 -1.70 -14.60
C GLU A 50 9.54 -3.16 -14.54
N GLU A 51 9.98 -3.62 -13.37
CA GLU A 51 10.45 -5.00 -13.18
C GLU A 51 9.33 -6.01 -13.44
N MET A 52 8.15 -5.83 -12.83
CA MET A 52 7.03 -6.73 -13.02
C MET A 52 6.51 -6.70 -14.46
N GLY A 53 6.64 -5.56 -15.17
CA GLY A 53 6.32 -5.45 -16.58
C GLY A 53 7.14 -6.40 -17.47
N ILE A 54 8.42 -6.65 -17.14
CA ILE A 54 9.28 -7.63 -17.84
C ILE A 54 8.70 -9.04 -17.69
N PHE A 55 8.10 -9.34 -16.54
CA PHE A 55 7.47 -10.65 -16.28
C PHE A 55 6.01 -10.73 -16.74
N GLY A 56 5.51 -9.71 -17.46
CA GLY A 56 4.17 -9.72 -18.04
C GLY A 56 3.06 -9.31 -17.08
N PHE A 57 3.35 -8.54 -16.04
CA PHE A 57 2.33 -7.94 -15.18
C PHE A 57 1.95 -6.55 -15.70
N ALA A 58 0.67 -6.20 -15.65
CA ALA A 58 0.25 -4.80 -15.67
C ALA A 58 0.29 -4.25 -14.25
N SER A 59 0.63 -2.97 -14.08
CA SER A 59 0.61 -2.29 -12.77
C SER A 59 -0.23 -1.03 -12.86
N VAL A 60 -1.11 -0.82 -11.88
CA VAL A 60 -1.92 0.40 -11.74
C VAL A 60 -1.62 1.02 -10.39
N CYS A 61 -1.04 2.22 -10.40
CA CYS A 61 -0.73 3.00 -9.22
C CYS A 61 -1.60 4.27 -9.21
N PHE A 62 -1.87 4.82 -8.04
CA PHE A 62 -2.74 6.00 -7.91
C PHE A 62 -2.29 6.89 -6.74
N ASP A 63 -2.74 8.15 -6.73
CA ASP A 63 -2.50 9.06 -5.62
C ASP A 63 -3.71 9.13 -4.68
N PHE A 64 -3.47 9.01 -3.38
CA PHE A 64 -4.45 9.32 -2.35
C PHE A 64 -4.82 10.82 -2.34
N PRO A 65 -5.97 11.21 -1.77
CA PRO A 65 -6.28 12.61 -1.54
C PRO A 65 -5.14 13.35 -0.83
N ALA A 66 -4.87 14.58 -1.25
CA ALA A 66 -3.78 15.43 -0.75
C ALA A 66 -2.35 14.91 -1.01
N HIS A 67 -2.16 13.80 -1.73
CA HIS A 67 -0.84 13.22 -2.07
C HIS A 67 -0.55 13.35 -3.56
N GLY A 68 0.72 13.26 -3.93
CA GLY A 68 1.18 13.28 -5.33
C GLY A 68 0.57 14.41 -6.15
N ASP A 69 -0.03 14.06 -7.31
CA ASP A 69 -0.69 15.00 -8.22
C ASP A 69 -2.18 15.21 -7.88
N SER A 70 -2.66 14.70 -6.72
CA SER A 70 -4.04 14.92 -6.33
C SER A 70 -4.38 16.41 -6.25
N VAL A 71 -5.43 16.81 -6.96
CA VAL A 71 -5.97 18.19 -6.90
C VAL A 71 -6.90 18.40 -5.71
N MET A 72 -7.16 17.33 -4.96
CA MET A 72 -7.99 17.38 -3.76
C MET A 72 -7.19 18.02 -2.62
N ASP A 73 -7.86 18.86 -1.84
CA ASP A 73 -7.26 19.52 -0.69
C ASP A 73 -7.09 18.57 0.51
N SER A 74 -6.48 19.07 1.56
CA SER A 74 -6.20 18.28 2.77
C SER A 74 -7.45 17.89 3.54
N ASP A 75 -8.59 18.56 3.37
CA ASP A 75 -9.84 18.19 4.02
C ASP A 75 -10.45 16.93 3.39
N ALA A 76 -10.08 16.62 2.15
CA ALA A 76 -10.42 15.37 1.51
C ALA A 76 -9.58 14.17 1.99
N LEU A 77 -8.49 14.39 2.73
CA LEU A 77 -7.70 13.32 3.33
C LEU A 77 -8.45 12.73 4.52
N THR A 78 -9.34 11.79 4.22
CA THR A 78 -10.10 11.00 5.18
C THR A 78 -9.85 9.51 4.93
N LEU A 79 -10.03 8.68 5.94
CA LEU A 79 -9.86 7.22 5.78
C LEU A 79 -10.85 6.67 4.74
N ASP A 80 -12.10 7.14 4.78
CA ASP A 80 -13.13 6.72 3.83
C ASP A 80 -12.76 7.10 2.39
N ASN A 81 -12.28 8.31 2.16
CA ASN A 81 -11.85 8.73 0.82
C ASN A 81 -10.61 7.95 0.35
N CYS A 82 -9.68 7.60 1.25
CA CYS A 82 -8.54 6.74 0.89
C CYS A 82 -9.01 5.33 0.49
N VAL A 83 -9.93 4.75 1.24
CA VAL A 83 -10.55 3.45 0.91
C VAL A 83 -11.29 3.53 -0.43
N GLU A 84 -12.14 4.53 -0.62
CA GLU A 84 -12.88 4.70 -1.90
C GLU A 84 -11.94 4.96 -3.08
N THR A 85 -10.82 5.66 -2.88
CA THR A 85 -9.80 5.86 -3.91
C THR A 85 -9.22 4.51 -4.36
N LEU A 86 -8.83 3.65 -3.42
CA LEU A 86 -8.34 2.30 -3.72
C LEU A 86 -9.41 1.47 -4.45
N LEU A 87 -10.65 1.44 -3.94
CA LEU A 87 -11.73 0.66 -4.54
C LEU A 87 -12.15 1.17 -5.93
N CYS A 88 -12.15 2.49 -6.14
CA CYS A 88 -12.41 3.08 -7.45
C CYS A 88 -11.33 2.65 -8.47
N THR A 89 -10.07 2.69 -8.07
CA THR A 89 -8.94 2.25 -8.91
C THR A 89 -9.03 0.75 -9.20
N ALA A 90 -9.36 -0.05 -8.19
CA ALA A 90 -9.56 -1.50 -8.33
C ALA A 90 -10.71 -1.83 -9.31
N ARG A 91 -11.86 -1.17 -9.19
CA ARG A 91 -12.99 -1.33 -10.13
C ARG A 91 -12.60 -0.99 -11.56
N TRP A 92 -11.86 0.12 -11.74
CA TRP A 92 -11.38 0.49 -13.08
C TRP A 92 -10.41 -0.55 -13.64
N ALA A 93 -9.48 -1.02 -12.84
CA ALA A 93 -8.50 -2.03 -13.25
C ALA A 93 -9.20 -3.37 -13.58
N HIS A 94 -10.16 -3.79 -12.77
CA HIS A 94 -10.95 -5.00 -13.04
C HIS A 94 -11.77 -4.89 -14.33
N ASN A 95 -12.42 -3.74 -14.57
CA ASN A 95 -13.14 -3.53 -15.83
C ASN A 95 -12.22 -3.55 -17.06
N ARG A 96 -10.95 -3.14 -16.90
CA ARG A 96 -9.96 -3.20 -17.97
C ARG A 96 -9.40 -4.60 -18.17
N TYR A 97 -9.27 -5.39 -17.10
CA TYR A 97 -8.67 -6.72 -17.06
C TYR A 97 -9.57 -7.71 -16.31
N PRO A 98 -10.76 -8.02 -16.82
CA PRO A 98 -11.77 -8.80 -16.06
C PRO A 98 -11.36 -10.26 -15.82
N ASP A 99 -10.45 -10.78 -16.63
CA ASP A 99 -10.01 -12.17 -16.58
C ASP A 99 -8.66 -12.37 -15.87
N LEU A 100 -8.08 -11.29 -15.30
CA LEU A 100 -6.79 -11.36 -14.62
C LEU A 100 -6.95 -11.52 -13.11
N ASP A 101 -6.05 -12.31 -12.52
CA ASP A 101 -5.83 -12.32 -11.08
C ASP A 101 -5.19 -11.00 -10.63
N PHE A 102 -5.63 -10.51 -9.47
CA PHE A 102 -5.13 -9.28 -8.89
C PHE A 102 -4.16 -9.56 -7.75
N CYS A 103 -3.06 -8.81 -7.78
CA CYS A 103 -2.06 -8.74 -6.72
C CYS A 103 -1.99 -7.31 -6.18
N ILE A 104 -1.72 -7.15 -4.89
CA ILE A 104 -1.59 -5.82 -4.28
C ILE A 104 -0.20 -5.68 -3.68
N PHE A 105 0.53 -4.66 -4.11
CA PHE A 105 1.74 -4.21 -3.42
C PHE A 105 1.42 -2.91 -2.70
N ALA A 106 1.59 -2.89 -1.38
CA ALA A 106 1.22 -1.73 -0.57
C ALA A 106 2.29 -1.40 0.48
N SER A 107 2.66 -0.11 0.58
CA SER A 107 3.68 0.38 1.51
C SER A 107 3.06 1.12 2.69
N GLY A 108 3.54 0.91 3.90
CA GLY A 108 3.26 1.71 5.08
C GLY A 108 1.78 2.01 5.32
N PHE A 109 1.36 3.26 5.12
CA PHE A 109 -0.03 3.70 5.17
C PHE A 109 -0.91 3.05 4.10
N GLY A 110 -0.38 2.87 2.89
CA GLY A 110 -1.09 2.16 1.83
C GLY A 110 -1.43 0.73 2.23
N ALA A 111 -0.54 0.05 2.96
CA ALA A 111 -0.81 -1.27 3.53
C ALA A 111 -1.94 -1.21 4.58
N TYR A 112 -1.95 -0.20 5.45
CA TYR A 112 -3.04 0.03 6.40
C TYR A 112 -4.38 0.21 5.67
N VAL A 113 -4.45 1.09 4.67
CA VAL A 113 -5.68 1.32 3.87
C VAL A 113 -6.12 0.05 3.15
N THR A 114 -5.17 -0.73 2.61
CA THR A 114 -5.46 -2.01 1.96
C THR A 114 -6.10 -3.00 2.92
N LEU A 115 -5.60 -3.11 4.14
CA LEU A 115 -6.17 -3.97 5.18
C LEU A 115 -7.57 -3.51 5.61
N VAL A 116 -7.80 -2.20 5.74
CA VAL A 116 -9.14 -1.62 6.01
C VAL A 116 -10.14 -1.96 4.91
N ALA A 117 -9.69 -1.94 3.65
CA ALA A 117 -10.53 -2.13 2.49
C ALA A 117 -10.66 -3.59 2.04
N LEU A 118 -9.91 -4.54 2.64
CA LEU A 118 -9.64 -5.86 2.07
C LEU A 118 -10.89 -6.64 1.67
N GLU A 119 -11.88 -6.73 2.55
CA GLU A 119 -13.14 -7.44 2.27
C GLU A 119 -13.85 -6.83 1.05
N ARG A 120 -14.02 -5.50 1.04
CA ARG A 120 -14.63 -4.78 -0.08
C ARG A 120 -13.80 -4.83 -1.36
N LEU A 121 -12.48 -4.89 -1.23
CA LEU A 121 -11.57 -5.03 -2.36
C LEU A 121 -11.73 -6.41 -3.02
N GLU A 122 -11.80 -7.48 -2.23
CA GLU A 122 -12.06 -8.83 -2.73
C GLU A 122 -13.45 -9.00 -3.36
N GLU A 123 -14.45 -8.25 -2.91
CA GLU A 123 -15.76 -8.18 -3.58
C GLU A 123 -15.65 -7.59 -5.00
N VAL A 124 -14.68 -6.71 -5.23
CA VAL A 124 -14.49 -6.03 -6.52
C VAL A 124 -13.64 -6.86 -7.49
N VAL A 125 -12.50 -7.39 -7.03
CA VAL A 125 -11.49 -8.01 -7.91
C VAL A 125 -11.29 -9.51 -7.67
N GLY A 126 -12.07 -10.11 -6.77
CA GLY A 126 -11.87 -11.50 -6.34
C GLY A 126 -10.74 -11.64 -5.31
N LYS A 127 -10.36 -12.87 -5.02
CA LYS A 127 -9.27 -13.15 -4.07
C LYS A 127 -7.95 -12.58 -4.56
N VAL A 128 -7.20 -11.99 -3.64
CA VAL A 128 -5.94 -11.31 -3.93
C VAL A 128 -4.76 -11.95 -3.19
N LYS A 129 -3.56 -11.70 -3.68
CA LYS A 129 -2.30 -11.89 -2.93
C LYS A 129 -1.75 -10.54 -2.54
N LEU A 130 -1.32 -10.40 -1.29
CA LEU A 130 -0.76 -9.15 -0.78
C LEU A 130 0.75 -9.25 -0.59
N VAL A 131 1.46 -8.19 -0.97
CA VAL A 131 2.79 -7.87 -0.46
C VAL A 131 2.68 -6.56 0.29
N LEU A 132 2.96 -6.60 1.58
CA LEU A 132 2.88 -5.46 2.47
C LEU A 132 4.29 -5.08 2.92
N GLN A 133 4.80 -3.99 2.38
CA GLN A 133 6.11 -3.45 2.74
C GLN A 133 5.97 -2.52 3.94
N THR A 134 6.68 -2.83 5.02
CA THR A 134 6.64 -2.07 6.28
C THR A 134 5.22 -1.61 6.64
N PRO A 135 4.23 -2.54 6.75
CA PRO A 135 2.85 -2.15 6.99
C PRO A 135 2.71 -1.39 8.31
N ASN A 136 2.08 -0.23 8.25
CA ASN A 136 1.83 0.58 9.44
C ASN A 136 0.57 0.09 10.18
N LEU A 137 0.73 -0.90 11.05
CA LEU A 137 -0.38 -1.53 11.76
C LEU A 137 -0.96 -0.64 12.89
N ARG A 138 -0.25 0.46 13.26
CA ARG A 138 -0.65 1.43 14.28
C ARG A 138 -0.67 2.86 13.72
N MET A 139 -1.33 3.06 12.59
CA MET A 139 -1.27 4.33 11.86
C MET A 139 -1.64 5.55 12.72
N ALA A 140 -2.60 5.42 13.62
CA ALA A 140 -2.97 6.53 14.51
C ALA A 140 -1.83 6.95 15.45
N ASP A 141 -1.11 5.98 16.04
CA ASP A 141 0.01 6.25 16.93
C ASP A 141 1.18 6.86 16.16
N THR A 142 1.47 6.31 14.97
CA THR A 142 2.50 6.83 14.07
C THR A 142 2.20 8.27 13.67
N LEU A 143 0.94 8.61 13.36
CA LEU A 143 0.56 9.98 13.03
C LEU A 143 0.81 10.95 14.17
N LEU A 144 0.55 10.58 15.43
CA LEU A 144 0.90 11.42 16.59
C LEU A 144 2.42 11.66 16.68
N GLY A 145 3.22 10.64 16.39
CA GLY A 145 4.67 10.77 16.27
C GLY A 145 5.10 11.74 15.17
N MET A 146 4.49 11.65 13.99
CA MET A 146 4.77 12.55 12.85
C MET A 146 4.43 14.00 13.15
N VAL A 147 3.28 14.27 13.80
CA VAL A 147 2.90 15.63 14.21
C VAL A 147 3.61 16.10 15.47
N ARG A 148 4.37 15.22 16.15
CA ARG A 148 5.11 15.49 17.41
C ARG A 148 4.21 16.04 18.52
N MET A 149 3.02 15.49 18.66
CA MET A 149 2.00 15.90 19.62
C MET A 149 1.37 14.68 20.29
N ASN A 150 0.88 14.87 21.51
CA ASN A 150 -0.07 13.92 22.06
C ASN A 150 -1.50 14.22 21.53
N GLU A 151 -2.44 13.31 21.81
CA GLU A 151 -3.81 13.44 21.31
C GLU A 151 -4.49 14.75 21.76
N GLU A 152 -4.29 15.17 23.02
CA GLU A 152 -4.88 16.40 23.56
C GLU A 152 -4.35 17.64 22.83
N GLN A 153 -3.05 17.72 22.60
CA GLN A 153 -2.42 18.80 21.86
C GLN A 153 -2.95 18.85 20.42
N PHE A 154 -3.01 17.68 19.74
CA PHE A 154 -3.51 17.62 18.36
C PHE A 154 -4.98 18.01 18.28
N ARG A 155 -5.81 17.56 19.23
CA ARG A 155 -7.21 17.98 19.34
C ARG A 155 -7.37 19.49 19.54
N ASN A 156 -6.46 20.15 20.25
CA ASN A 156 -6.54 21.59 20.47
C ASN A 156 -6.13 22.41 19.24
N VAL A 157 -5.15 21.95 18.46
CA VAL A 157 -4.68 22.65 17.23
C VAL A 157 -5.50 22.30 16.00
N GLN A 158 -6.17 21.16 16.00
CA GLN A 158 -7.06 20.64 14.94
C GLN A 158 -6.39 20.29 13.61
N ARG A 159 -5.29 20.96 13.24
CA ARG A 159 -4.64 20.82 11.95
C ARG A 159 -3.13 21.06 12.08
N VAL A 160 -2.34 20.22 11.40
CA VAL A 160 -0.88 20.32 11.34
C VAL A 160 -0.41 20.10 9.91
N THR A 161 0.47 20.97 9.41
CA THR A 161 1.09 20.79 8.10
C THR A 161 2.29 19.85 8.21
N LEU A 162 2.30 18.80 7.40
CA LEU A 162 3.43 17.90 7.22
C LEU A 162 4.19 18.23 5.93
N ASN A 163 5.50 17.98 5.95
CA ASN A 163 6.38 18.10 4.80
C ASN A 163 6.79 16.68 4.38
N ALA A 164 6.38 16.27 3.18
CA ALA A 164 6.73 15.01 2.55
C ALA A 164 7.15 15.30 1.10
N GLU A 165 6.86 14.45 0.12
CA GLU A 165 7.06 14.78 -1.31
C GLU A 165 6.35 16.09 -1.68
N ARG A 166 5.20 16.33 -1.09
CA ARG A 166 4.53 17.65 -1.10
C ARG A 166 4.09 18.03 0.31
N LYS A 167 3.78 19.31 0.51
CA LYS A 167 3.16 19.77 1.76
C LYS A 167 1.67 19.53 1.75
N PHE A 168 1.15 18.98 2.84
CA PHE A 168 -0.28 18.82 3.06
C PHE A 168 -0.59 18.88 4.55
N ASP A 169 -1.84 19.15 4.87
CA ASP A 169 -2.28 19.17 6.26
C ASP A 169 -2.89 17.83 6.66
N VAL A 170 -2.66 17.46 7.91
CA VAL A 170 -3.40 16.40 8.59
C VAL A 170 -4.33 17.01 9.62
N THR A 171 -5.54 16.48 9.73
CA THR A 171 -6.57 17.00 10.65
C THR A 171 -6.74 16.05 11.84
N TYR A 172 -7.21 16.59 12.96
CA TYR A 172 -7.57 15.77 14.11
C TYR A 172 -8.73 14.80 13.78
N ASP A 173 -9.63 15.18 12.85
CA ASP A 173 -10.69 14.29 12.39
C ASP A 173 -10.16 13.08 11.63
N PHE A 174 -9.17 13.26 10.74
CA PHE A 174 -8.48 12.15 10.10
C PHE A 174 -7.83 11.20 11.13
N TYR A 175 -7.14 11.76 12.14
CA TYR A 175 -6.59 10.96 13.24
C TYR A 175 -7.67 10.14 13.96
N ARG A 176 -8.83 10.73 14.25
CA ARG A 176 -9.95 10.02 14.87
C ARG A 176 -10.43 8.85 14.02
N GLN A 177 -10.52 9.04 12.71
CA GLN A 177 -10.91 7.99 11.78
C GLN A 177 -9.90 6.83 11.80
N LEU A 178 -8.59 7.12 11.81
CA LEU A 178 -7.55 6.07 11.90
C LEU A 178 -7.67 5.22 13.17
N ARG A 179 -8.23 5.76 14.25
CA ARG A 179 -8.46 5.01 15.50
C ARG A 179 -9.66 4.05 15.45
N THR A 180 -10.51 4.16 14.45
CA THR A 180 -11.71 3.30 14.35
C THR A 180 -11.40 1.88 13.87
N PHE A 181 -10.23 1.68 13.25
CA PHE A 181 -9.80 0.39 12.70
C PHE A 181 -8.53 -0.11 13.38
N GLN A 182 -8.54 -1.39 13.75
CA GLN A 182 -7.37 -2.09 14.28
C GLN A 182 -6.83 -3.05 13.23
N ALA A 183 -5.69 -2.68 12.61
CA ALA A 183 -5.07 -3.50 11.59
C ALA A 183 -4.42 -4.78 12.16
N LEU A 184 -4.09 -4.80 13.45
CA LEU A 184 -3.54 -5.97 14.12
C LEU A 184 -4.70 -6.93 14.50
N THR A 185 -5.24 -7.62 13.51
CA THR A 185 -6.30 -8.62 13.61
C THR A 185 -6.05 -9.76 12.63
N THR A 186 -6.94 -10.75 12.56
CA THR A 186 -6.85 -11.90 11.66
C THR A 186 -7.44 -11.59 10.28
N TYR A 187 -6.80 -12.11 9.24
CA TYR A 187 -7.21 -11.98 7.85
C TYR A 187 -7.14 -13.35 7.15
N GLU A 188 -8.10 -13.62 6.28
CA GLU A 188 -8.13 -14.81 5.42
C GLU A 188 -7.62 -14.47 4.01
N CYS A 189 -6.35 -14.08 3.93
CA CYS A 189 -5.71 -13.66 2.69
C CYS A 189 -4.22 -14.03 2.71
N PRO A 190 -3.67 -14.61 1.63
CA PRO A 190 -2.24 -14.86 1.52
C PRO A 190 -1.44 -13.54 1.53
N MET A 191 -0.52 -13.39 2.49
CA MET A 191 0.26 -12.16 2.67
C MET A 191 1.75 -12.44 2.79
N LEU A 192 2.55 -11.62 2.12
CA LEU A 192 3.98 -11.50 2.36
C LEU A 192 4.23 -10.14 3.01
N LEU A 193 4.75 -10.15 4.24
CA LEU A 193 5.24 -8.96 4.93
C LEU A 193 6.74 -8.83 4.70
N LEU A 194 7.15 -7.65 4.25
CA LEU A 194 8.55 -7.27 4.10
C LEU A 194 8.86 -6.15 5.09
N HIS A 195 9.88 -6.33 5.94
CA HIS A 195 10.24 -5.34 6.96
C HIS A 195 11.75 -5.19 7.06
N GLY A 196 12.25 -3.95 7.21
CA GLY A 196 13.66 -3.68 7.34
C GLY A 196 14.18 -4.04 8.75
N GLU A 197 15.33 -4.71 8.84
CA GLU A 197 15.94 -5.05 10.12
C GLU A 197 16.26 -3.82 10.97
N LYS A 198 16.60 -2.71 10.31
CA LYS A 198 16.97 -1.43 10.94
C LYS A 198 15.88 -0.37 10.82
N ASP A 199 14.62 -0.79 10.67
CA ASP A 199 13.49 0.14 10.67
C ASP A 199 13.34 0.79 12.06
N GLU A 200 13.66 2.08 12.16
CA GLU A 200 13.56 2.88 13.39
C GLU A 200 12.18 3.56 13.54
N ILE A 201 11.30 3.44 12.54
CA ILE A 201 9.99 4.11 12.52
C ILE A 201 8.89 3.19 13.00
N LEU A 202 8.87 1.95 12.49
CA LEU A 202 7.85 0.96 12.82
C LEU A 202 8.46 -0.22 13.59
N PRO A 203 7.91 -0.58 14.76
CA PRO A 203 8.43 -1.68 15.57
C PRO A 203 8.30 -3.02 14.85
N VAL A 204 9.39 -3.76 14.74
CA VAL A 204 9.40 -5.11 14.16
C VAL A 204 8.54 -6.09 14.97
N GLU A 205 8.33 -5.84 16.25
CA GLU A 205 7.45 -6.62 17.15
C GLU A 205 6.01 -6.64 16.64
N ASP A 206 5.53 -5.57 16.02
CA ASP A 206 4.19 -5.54 15.42
C ASP A 206 4.10 -6.52 14.24
N MET A 207 5.18 -6.69 13.46
CA MET A 207 5.27 -7.67 12.38
C MET A 207 5.23 -9.10 12.90
N PHE A 208 5.98 -9.40 13.95
CA PHE A 208 5.94 -10.73 14.59
C PHE A 208 4.56 -11.02 15.20
N ASN A 209 3.93 -10.03 15.84
CA ASN A 209 2.59 -10.18 16.40
C ASN A 209 1.56 -10.42 15.30
N PHE A 210 1.63 -9.68 14.19
CA PHE A 210 0.75 -9.86 13.04
C PHE A 210 0.91 -11.25 12.42
N ARG A 211 2.16 -11.67 12.16
CA ARG A 211 2.48 -13.01 11.64
C ARG A 211 1.94 -14.13 12.53
N ARG A 212 2.02 -13.97 13.85
CA ARG A 212 1.57 -15.00 14.82
C ARG A 212 0.08 -15.25 14.80
N ILE A 213 -0.73 -14.26 14.46
CA ILE A 213 -2.19 -14.37 14.43
C ILE A 213 -2.77 -14.57 13.01
N ASN A 214 -1.91 -14.60 11.98
CA ASN A 214 -2.31 -14.78 10.59
C ASN A 214 -1.52 -15.96 9.99
N ASP A 215 -2.16 -17.12 9.87
CA ASP A 215 -1.51 -18.36 9.44
C ASP A 215 -0.99 -18.29 7.99
N ASP A 216 -1.74 -17.63 7.09
CA ASP A 216 -1.39 -17.44 5.68
C ASP A 216 -0.45 -16.24 5.45
N CYS A 217 0.21 -15.76 6.51
CA CYS A 217 1.15 -14.65 6.46
C CYS A 217 2.60 -15.14 6.55
N LYS A 218 3.43 -14.80 5.56
CA LYS A 218 4.88 -14.96 5.60
C LYS A 218 5.53 -13.64 5.94
N LEU A 219 6.47 -13.64 6.89
CA LEU A 219 7.28 -12.46 7.25
C LEU A 219 8.73 -12.68 6.80
N VAL A 220 9.26 -11.71 6.08
CA VAL A 220 10.69 -11.64 5.72
C VAL A 220 11.29 -10.35 6.26
N ILE A 221 12.34 -10.48 7.07
CA ILE A 221 13.14 -9.35 7.54
C ILE A 221 14.28 -9.15 6.55
N ILE A 222 14.35 -7.97 5.95
CA ILE A 222 15.41 -7.61 4.99
C ILE A 222 16.64 -7.14 5.79
N PRO A 223 17.77 -7.84 5.68
CA PRO A 223 18.97 -7.50 6.45
C PRO A 223 19.47 -6.09 6.16
N ASP A 224 19.92 -5.41 7.19
CA ASP A 224 20.48 -4.05 7.14
C ASP A 224 19.55 -2.96 6.59
N ALA A 225 18.33 -3.28 6.13
CA ALA A 225 17.42 -2.32 5.53
C ALA A 225 16.78 -1.41 6.60
N ASP A 226 16.71 -0.12 6.31
CA ASP A 226 15.95 0.88 7.05
C ASP A 226 14.47 0.87 6.64
N HIS A 227 13.69 1.82 7.15
CA HIS A 227 12.26 1.97 6.81
C HIS A 227 11.99 2.17 5.31
N GLN A 228 12.90 2.82 4.58
CA GLN A 228 12.77 3.14 3.16
C GLN A 228 13.52 2.15 2.25
N PHE A 229 14.22 1.17 2.82
CA PHE A 229 15.03 0.18 2.09
C PHE A 229 16.13 0.81 1.23
N LEU A 230 16.74 1.90 1.71
CA LEU A 230 17.80 2.63 0.97
C LEU A 230 19.15 1.89 0.96
N THR A 231 19.27 0.82 1.73
CA THR A 231 20.50 0.00 1.75
C THR A 231 20.72 -0.66 0.38
N PRO A 232 21.94 -0.62 -0.17
CA PRO A 232 22.23 -1.27 -1.45
C PRO A 232 21.83 -2.74 -1.49
N GLY A 233 21.10 -3.15 -2.52
CA GLY A 233 20.58 -4.51 -2.70
C GLY A 233 19.29 -4.82 -1.93
N ALA A 234 18.83 -3.97 -1.02
CA ALA A 234 17.56 -4.18 -0.32
C ALA A 234 16.38 -4.16 -1.28
N TRP A 235 16.40 -3.26 -2.25
CA TRP A 235 15.39 -3.16 -3.30
C TRP A 235 15.34 -4.38 -4.21
N ASP A 236 16.48 -4.86 -4.67
CA ASP A 236 16.56 -6.06 -5.51
C ASP A 236 15.90 -7.24 -4.78
N MET A 237 16.19 -7.37 -3.49
CA MET A 237 15.61 -8.40 -2.63
C MET A 237 14.09 -8.26 -2.48
N VAL A 238 13.57 -7.04 -2.30
CA VAL A 238 12.13 -6.74 -2.24
C VAL A 238 11.44 -7.10 -3.55
N LEU A 239 12.02 -6.73 -4.69
CA LEU A 239 11.48 -7.02 -6.02
C LEU A 239 11.46 -8.52 -6.31
N ASP A 240 12.56 -9.24 -6.04
CA ASP A 240 12.65 -10.68 -6.22
C ASP A 240 11.62 -11.43 -5.35
N LEU A 241 11.52 -11.10 -4.06
CA LEU A 241 10.55 -11.70 -3.16
C LEU A 241 9.11 -11.40 -3.57
N THR A 242 8.85 -10.18 -4.07
CA THR A 242 7.53 -9.78 -4.56
C THR A 242 7.15 -10.54 -5.81
N ARG A 243 8.07 -10.66 -6.76
CA ARG A 243 7.87 -11.45 -7.98
C ARG A 243 7.57 -12.90 -7.65
N ASP A 244 8.43 -13.54 -6.86
CA ASP A 244 8.30 -14.94 -6.49
C ASP A 244 6.97 -15.19 -5.76
N TRP A 245 6.53 -14.25 -4.88
CA TRP A 245 5.25 -14.33 -4.19
C TRP A 245 4.05 -14.21 -5.15
N PHE A 246 4.10 -13.31 -6.11
CA PHE A 246 3.01 -13.09 -7.05
C PHE A 246 2.95 -14.18 -8.13
N GLU A 247 4.09 -14.73 -8.57
CA GLU A 247 4.14 -15.83 -9.52
C GLU A 247 3.83 -17.19 -8.90
N TRP A 248 3.97 -17.31 -7.57
CA TRP A 248 3.72 -18.56 -6.88
C TRP A 248 2.27 -18.99 -7.06
N GLU A 249 2.05 -20.07 -7.83
CA GLU A 249 0.78 -20.76 -7.90
C GLU A 249 0.63 -21.61 -6.64
N GLN A 250 -0.52 -21.57 -5.97
CA GLN A 250 -0.82 -22.43 -4.82
C GLN A 250 -0.83 -23.90 -5.24
N VAL A 251 0.31 -24.48 -5.46
CA VAL A 251 0.50 -25.92 -5.44
C VAL A 251 0.91 -26.31 -4.04
N LEU A 252 -0.10 -26.67 -3.22
CA LEU A 252 0.00 -27.38 -1.94
C LEU A 252 1.12 -26.86 -1.00
N LEU A 253 0.71 -26.33 0.13
CA LEU A 253 1.53 -26.12 1.34
C LEU A 253 2.29 -27.40 1.74
N CYS A 254 3.38 -27.70 1.08
CA CYS A 254 4.32 -28.75 1.46
C CYS A 254 5.72 -28.17 1.44
N ASP A 255 6.25 -28.00 2.63
CA ASP A 255 7.66 -27.92 2.96
C ASP A 255 8.44 -26.62 2.63
N TRP A 256 8.24 -25.62 3.48
CA TRP A 256 9.33 -24.74 3.86
C TRP A 256 9.45 -24.77 5.40
N SER A 257 10.00 -25.88 5.93
CA SER A 257 10.48 -25.98 7.32
C SER A 257 11.95 -25.66 7.39
#